data_929c57bb71a92dd00aa0f8e4235249a2
#
_entry.id   929c57bb71a92dd00aa0f8e4235249a2
#
_cell.length_a   1.000
_cell.length_b   1.000
_cell.length_c   1.000
_cell.angle_alpha   90.00
_cell.angle_beta   90.00
_cell.angle_gamma   90.00
#
_symmetry.space_group_name_H-M   'P 1'
#
loop_
_entity.id
_entity.type
_entity.pdbx_description
1 polymer ?
#
loop_
_entity_poly.entity_id
_entity_poly.type
_entity_poly.pdbx_seq_one_letter_code
_entity_poly.pdbx_strand_id
1 'polypeptide(L)'
;DAVITPTSLTSDLFTGETETQTVTVSNAGASDLNWTASTLLGAADVVVYSDDVDLGKEEVDPRPGILGSGGPDLYGYRWKDSDEPGGPAFAWTDISATGTPVFSGIADDVNTGPFEIGFAFPFYGTAFTDFRISSNGFISFTSTSSDLSNAPLPGTGAPENLLAMFHDDLRPDTATGGNVFYEYDGARLIVQFNNVLRYSSGGPYTFQALLYPDGTIVYQYADMQGTRLDEATIGIQNATQDDGLTVVYNADYVHDGLAIRFQAFPEWLTVNPASGVIPPGGSLPVTARFNSAGLFGGTYEADIMVASNDPVSPNLAVPATMNVTGAPDIVVTPLAIDYGDVYLGTPTLQNLV
;
A
#
# COMPACT_ATOMS: atom_id res chain seq x y z
N ASP A 1 21.26 27.77 -4.91
CA ASP A 1 20.18 27.57 -3.95
C ASP A 1 18.88 27.25 -4.71
N ALA A 2 18.15 26.23 -4.27
CA ALA A 2 16.84 25.88 -4.80
C ALA A 2 15.75 26.80 -4.21
N VAL A 3 14.86 27.32 -5.04
CA VAL A 3 13.72 28.16 -4.63
C VAL A 3 12.45 27.63 -5.30
N ILE A 4 11.36 27.54 -4.51
CA ILE A 4 10.06 27.08 -5.01
C ILE A 4 9.01 28.17 -4.81
N THR A 5 8.16 28.38 -5.81
CA THR A 5 7.07 29.37 -5.77
C THR A 5 5.86 28.83 -6.56
N PRO A 6 4.63 28.89 -6.01
CA PRO A 6 4.28 29.34 -4.66
C PRO A 6 4.72 28.35 -3.57
N THR A 7 4.66 28.74 -2.30
CA THR A 7 5.02 27.91 -1.15
C THR A 7 3.87 27.05 -0.63
N SER A 8 2.68 27.16 -1.20
CA SER A 8 1.53 26.28 -0.95
C SER A 8 0.55 26.35 -2.11
N LEU A 9 -0.26 25.31 -2.28
CA LEU A 9 -1.35 25.22 -3.25
C LEU A 9 -2.68 24.93 -2.54
N THR A 10 -3.77 25.49 -3.07
CA THR A 10 -5.13 25.15 -2.62
C THR A 10 -6.05 25.06 -3.83
N SER A 11 -6.89 24.01 -3.87
CA SER A 11 -7.87 23.74 -4.93
C SER A 11 -9.23 23.43 -4.30
N ASP A 12 -10.29 24.05 -4.81
CA ASP A 12 -11.68 23.82 -4.39
C ASP A 12 -12.44 23.20 -5.57
N LEU A 13 -12.83 21.92 -5.46
CA LEU A 13 -13.44 21.14 -6.53
C LEU A 13 -14.74 20.48 -6.09
N PHE A 14 -15.66 20.26 -7.04
CA PHE A 14 -16.73 19.29 -6.85
C PHE A 14 -16.22 17.89 -7.18
N THR A 15 -16.82 16.84 -6.60
CA THR A 15 -16.47 15.45 -6.92
C THR A 15 -16.48 15.21 -8.43
N GLY A 16 -15.39 14.66 -8.96
CA GLY A 16 -15.22 14.35 -10.38
C GLY A 16 -14.53 15.43 -11.20
N GLU A 17 -14.20 16.59 -10.62
CA GLU A 17 -13.50 17.67 -11.32
C GLU A 17 -11.97 17.54 -11.21
N THR A 18 -11.29 18.29 -12.07
CA THR A 18 -9.82 18.38 -12.08
C THR A 18 -9.37 19.83 -12.26
N GLU A 19 -8.27 20.20 -11.59
CA GLU A 19 -7.60 21.49 -11.73
C GLU A 19 -6.10 21.29 -11.90
N THR A 20 -5.45 22.25 -12.57
CA THR A 20 -3.99 22.29 -12.68
C THR A 20 -3.48 23.64 -12.19
N GLN A 21 -2.45 23.58 -11.31
CA GLN A 21 -1.73 24.76 -10.84
C GLN A 21 -0.24 24.61 -11.16
N THR A 22 0.49 25.71 -11.16
CA THR A 22 1.93 25.68 -11.49
C THR A 22 2.77 25.99 -10.27
N VAL A 23 3.72 25.10 -10.00
CA VAL A 23 4.84 25.34 -9.08
C VAL A 23 6.09 25.62 -9.91
N THR A 24 6.84 26.65 -9.60
CA THR A 24 8.07 26.98 -10.29
C THR A 24 9.27 26.60 -9.41
N VAL A 25 10.12 25.73 -9.91
CA VAL A 25 11.42 25.42 -9.32
C VAL A 25 12.48 26.30 -9.96
N SER A 26 13.25 27.03 -9.17
CA SER A 26 14.28 27.98 -9.65
C SER A 26 15.62 27.66 -9.03
N ASN A 27 16.68 27.91 -9.79
CA ASN A 27 18.07 27.77 -9.38
C ASN A 27 18.70 29.15 -9.17
N ALA A 28 18.80 29.59 -7.92
CA ALA A 28 19.49 30.84 -7.55
C ALA A 28 21.01 30.64 -7.32
N GLY A 29 21.51 29.41 -7.44
CA GLY A 29 22.91 29.06 -7.26
C GLY A 29 23.76 29.27 -8.51
N ALA A 30 25.03 28.90 -8.40
CA ALA A 30 26.04 29.08 -9.46
C ALA A 30 26.39 27.78 -10.23
N SER A 31 25.74 26.67 -9.88
CA SER A 31 25.93 25.36 -10.51
C SER A 31 24.59 24.78 -10.92
N ASP A 32 24.57 23.79 -11.81
CA ASP A 32 23.35 23.12 -12.23
C ASP A 32 22.59 22.51 -11.01
N LEU A 33 21.30 22.76 -10.92
CA LEU A 33 20.39 22.18 -9.95
C LEU A 33 19.76 20.92 -10.55
N ASN A 34 20.17 19.76 -10.05
CA ASN A 34 19.48 18.50 -10.33
C ASN A 34 18.39 18.32 -9.28
N TRP A 35 17.17 18.06 -9.71
CA TRP A 35 16.04 17.95 -8.81
C TRP A 35 15.08 16.84 -9.22
N THR A 36 14.33 16.34 -8.23
CA THR A 36 13.20 15.42 -8.39
C THR A 36 12.02 15.93 -7.58
N ALA A 37 10.80 15.69 -8.05
CA ALA A 37 9.58 15.97 -7.30
C ALA A 37 8.74 14.71 -7.14
N SER A 38 8.18 14.54 -5.96
CA SER A 38 7.21 13.49 -5.61
C SER A 38 6.08 14.11 -4.80
N THR A 39 4.97 13.40 -4.68
CA THR A 39 3.86 13.77 -3.79
C THR A 39 3.84 12.82 -2.60
N LEU A 40 3.64 13.35 -1.40
CA LEU A 40 3.52 12.59 -0.16
C LEU A 40 2.20 12.96 0.50
N LEU A 41 1.46 11.97 1.01
CA LEU A 41 0.25 12.24 1.79
C LEU A 41 0.63 13.01 3.06
N GLY A 42 -0.08 14.10 3.34
CA GLY A 42 0.05 14.83 4.59
C GLY A 42 -0.24 13.90 5.77
N ALA A 43 0.42 14.15 6.90
CA ALA A 43 0.09 13.46 8.14
C ALA A 43 -1.39 13.76 8.47
N ALA A 44 -2.27 12.81 8.20
CA ALA A 44 -3.64 12.92 8.68
C ALA A 44 -3.62 12.81 10.21
N ASP A 45 -4.52 13.51 10.89
CA ASP A 45 -4.77 13.26 12.30
C ASP A 45 -5.10 11.78 12.46
N VAL A 46 -4.18 11.04 13.06
CA VAL A 46 -4.32 9.61 13.28
C VAL A 46 -5.43 9.44 14.31
N VAL A 47 -6.59 9.00 13.90
CA VAL A 47 -7.56 8.44 14.82
C VAL A 47 -7.00 7.10 15.28
N VAL A 48 -6.24 7.09 16.35
CA VAL A 48 -5.77 5.88 17.01
C VAL A 48 -7.01 5.21 17.61
N TYR A 49 -7.53 4.20 16.92
CA TYR A 49 -8.40 3.24 17.58
C TYR A 49 -7.52 2.47 18.59
N SER A 50 -7.77 2.64 19.86
CA SER A 50 -7.10 1.83 20.87
C SER A 50 -7.55 0.38 20.71
N ASP A 51 -6.64 -0.51 20.33
CA ASP A 51 -6.87 -1.96 20.21
C ASP A 51 -7.03 -2.67 21.55
N ASP A 52 -7.18 -1.95 22.66
CA ASP A 52 -7.34 -2.49 24.00
C ASP A 52 -8.79 -2.93 24.33
N VAL A 53 -9.47 -3.56 23.39
CA VAL A 53 -10.69 -4.30 23.71
C VAL A 53 -10.31 -5.78 23.86
N ASP A 54 -9.96 -6.16 25.07
CA ASP A 54 -9.87 -7.58 25.45
C ASP A 54 -11.31 -8.15 25.46
N LEU A 55 -11.68 -8.80 24.36
CA LEU A 55 -12.99 -9.44 24.23
C LEU A 55 -13.02 -10.72 25.05
N GLY A 56 -14.01 -10.84 25.94
CA GLY A 56 -14.28 -12.07 26.64
C GLY A 56 -14.64 -13.21 25.67
N LYS A 57 -14.38 -14.45 26.09
CA LYS A 57 -14.74 -15.63 25.31
C LYS A 57 -16.26 -15.64 25.03
N GLU A 58 -16.64 -15.72 23.75
CA GLU A 58 -18.02 -15.66 23.24
C GLU A 58 -18.64 -14.23 23.16
N GLU A 59 -17.89 -13.17 23.42
CA GLU A 59 -18.30 -11.81 23.12
C GLU A 59 -18.20 -11.52 21.61
N VAL A 60 -19.24 -10.90 21.06
CA VAL A 60 -19.24 -10.46 19.64
C VAL A 60 -18.38 -9.22 19.56
N ASP A 61 -17.38 -9.23 18.69
CA ASP A 61 -16.56 -8.07 18.41
C ASP A 61 -17.43 -6.92 17.87
N PRO A 62 -17.55 -5.78 18.58
CA PRO A 62 -18.35 -4.66 18.12
C PRO A 62 -17.65 -3.84 17.01
N ARG A 63 -16.37 -4.15 16.71
CA ARG A 63 -15.63 -3.50 15.63
C ARG A 63 -16.26 -3.85 14.28
N PRO A 64 -16.31 -2.93 13.32
CA PRO A 64 -16.69 -3.28 11.96
C PRO A 64 -15.75 -4.40 11.48
N GLY A 65 -16.27 -5.36 10.71
CA GLY A 65 -15.47 -6.42 10.11
C GLY A 65 -14.25 -5.87 9.37
N ILE A 66 -13.30 -6.73 9.00
CA ILE A 66 -12.07 -6.31 8.31
C ILE A 66 -12.47 -5.43 7.14
N LEU A 67 -12.08 -4.15 7.21
CA LEU A 67 -12.33 -3.19 6.14
C LEU A 67 -11.36 -3.51 5.01
N GLY A 68 -11.80 -3.44 3.76
CA GLY A 68 -10.96 -3.59 2.57
C GLY A 68 -10.02 -2.42 2.32
N SER A 69 -9.81 -1.55 3.32
CA SER A 69 -8.89 -0.41 3.28
C SER A 69 -8.51 0.05 4.69
N GLY A 70 -7.35 0.68 4.82
CA GLY A 70 -6.86 1.19 6.10
C GLY A 70 -5.69 2.17 5.98
N GLY A 71 -5.29 2.74 7.13
CA GLY A 71 -4.30 3.79 7.22
C GLY A 71 -4.92 5.20 7.22
N PRO A 72 -4.09 6.28 7.22
CA PRO A 72 -2.65 6.21 7.08
C PRO A 72 -1.94 5.72 8.34
N ASP A 73 -0.73 5.17 8.16
CA ASP A 73 0.25 5.10 9.24
C ASP A 73 0.92 6.47 9.47
N LEU A 74 1.92 6.54 10.36
CA LEU A 74 2.58 7.80 10.69
C LEU A 74 3.40 8.38 9.52
N TYR A 75 3.92 7.52 8.64
CA TYR A 75 4.61 7.94 7.42
C TYR A 75 3.67 8.39 6.32
N GLY A 76 2.42 7.90 6.31
CA GLY A 76 1.40 8.21 5.32
C GLY A 76 1.01 7.05 4.41
N TYR A 77 1.52 5.84 4.63
CA TYR A 77 1.05 4.66 3.90
C TYR A 77 -0.42 4.40 4.19
N ARG A 78 -1.14 4.10 3.12
CA ARG A 78 -2.52 3.58 3.15
C ARG A 78 -2.56 2.27 2.39
N TRP A 79 -3.48 1.42 2.75
CA TRP A 79 -3.77 0.23 1.96
C TRP A 79 -5.23 0.19 1.51
N LYS A 80 -5.46 -0.46 0.38
CA LYS A 80 -6.78 -0.76 -0.16
C LYS A 80 -6.70 -2.07 -0.92
N ASP A 81 -7.72 -2.91 -0.79
CA ASP A 81 -7.82 -4.15 -1.56
C ASP A 81 -8.70 -4.02 -2.82
N SER A 82 -8.76 -5.11 -3.61
CA SER A 82 -9.49 -5.16 -4.87
C SER A 82 -11.01 -5.29 -4.70
N ASP A 83 -11.51 -5.60 -3.51
CA ASP A 83 -12.94 -5.73 -3.23
C ASP A 83 -13.56 -4.37 -2.94
N GLU A 84 -12.74 -3.38 -2.61
CA GLU A 84 -13.18 -2.01 -2.38
C GLU A 84 -13.23 -1.18 -3.68
N PRO A 85 -14.22 -0.30 -3.83
CA PRO A 85 -14.27 0.63 -4.95
C PRO A 85 -13.00 1.46 -5.08
N GLY A 86 -12.37 1.44 -6.28
CA GLY A 86 -11.07 2.11 -6.53
C GLY A 86 -9.86 1.37 -5.96
N GLY A 87 -10.03 0.12 -5.56
CA GLY A 87 -8.93 -0.78 -5.22
C GLY A 87 -8.10 -1.21 -6.43
N PRO A 88 -6.96 -1.89 -6.22
CA PRO A 88 -6.12 -2.38 -7.29
C PRO A 88 -6.83 -3.51 -8.04
N ALA A 89 -6.64 -3.58 -9.37
CA ALA A 89 -7.08 -4.77 -10.10
C ALA A 89 -6.13 -5.94 -9.83
N PHE A 90 -6.69 -7.14 -9.62
CA PHE A 90 -5.88 -8.37 -9.66
C PHE A 90 -5.37 -8.60 -11.09
N ALA A 91 -4.05 -8.62 -11.26
CA ALA A 91 -3.37 -8.78 -12.56
C ALA A 91 -2.13 -9.65 -12.39
N TRP A 92 -2.35 -10.95 -12.32
CA TRP A 92 -1.30 -11.94 -12.07
C TRP A 92 -0.26 -12.02 -13.19
N THR A 93 1.02 -12.02 -12.82
CA THR A 93 2.14 -12.30 -13.72
C THR A 93 2.91 -13.49 -13.18
N ASP A 94 2.74 -14.66 -13.80
CA ASP A 94 3.45 -15.86 -13.37
C ASP A 94 4.91 -15.83 -13.83
N ILE A 95 5.83 -15.79 -12.87
CA ILE A 95 7.27 -15.83 -13.09
C ILE A 95 7.91 -17.18 -12.69
N SER A 96 7.11 -18.21 -12.44
CA SER A 96 7.62 -19.52 -12.03
C SER A 96 8.52 -20.19 -13.08
N ALA A 97 8.35 -19.81 -14.35
CA ALA A 97 9.15 -20.33 -15.47
C ALA A 97 10.30 -19.40 -15.92
N THR A 98 10.24 -18.09 -15.59
CA THR A 98 11.21 -17.08 -16.06
C THR A 98 12.05 -16.49 -14.94
N GLY A 99 11.49 -16.38 -13.74
CA GLY A 99 12.14 -15.80 -12.57
C GLY A 99 13.29 -16.63 -12.02
N THR A 100 14.15 -16.00 -11.26
CA THR A 100 15.25 -16.65 -10.57
C THR A 100 14.72 -17.46 -9.38
N PRO A 101 14.91 -18.79 -9.34
CA PRO A 101 14.49 -19.59 -8.19
C PRO A 101 15.38 -19.32 -6.98
N VAL A 102 14.76 -19.23 -5.80
CA VAL A 102 15.44 -18.84 -4.55
C VAL A 102 15.94 -20.04 -3.77
N PHE A 103 15.15 -21.10 -3.66
CA PHE A 103 15.47 -22.24 -2.82
C PHE A 103 15.75 -23.51 -3.65
N SER A 104 16.51 -24.42 -3.04
CA SER A 104 16.73 -25.78 -3.57
C SER A 104 16.47 -26.81 -2.45
N GLY A 105 15.58 -27.77 -2.72
CA GLY A 105 15.12 -28.72 -1.68
C GLY A 105 14.08 -28.10 -0.77
N ILE A 106 14.10 -28.48 0.51
CA ILE A 106 13.22 -27.95 1.54
C ILE A 106 13.86 -26.70 2.14
N ALA A 107 13.12 -25.60 2.18
CA ALA A 107 13.48 -24.39 2.90
C ALA A 107 12.53 -24.19 4.09
N ASP A 108 13.04 -24.42 5.29
CA ASP A 108 12.34 -24.33 6.55
C ASP A 108 13.13 -23.37 7.43
N ASP A 109 12.51 -22.25 7.83
CA ASP A 109 13.14 -21.17 8.58
C ASP A 109 14.41 -20.61 7.94
N VAL A 110 14.38 -20.35 6.63
CA VAL A 110 15.51 -19.84 5.87
C VAL A 110 15.26 -18.39 5.45
N ASN A 111 16.23 -17.51 5.72
CA ASN A 111 16.32 -16.19 5.13
C ASN A 111 17.54 -16.10 4.22
N THR A 112 17.38 -15.64 2.99
CA THR A 112 18.43 -15.57 1.99
C THR A 112 18.46 -14.22 1.26
N GLY A 113 19.61 -13.90 0.65
CA GLY A 113 19.88 -12.61 0.02
C GLY A 113 21.18 -12.00 0.56
N PRO A 114 21.51 -10.72 0.29
CA PRO A 114 20.64 -9.78 -0.44
C PRO A 114 20.54 -10.11 -1.94
N PHE A 115 19.42 -9.73 -2.54
CA PHE A 115 19.17 -9.77 -3.98
C PHE A 115 18.92 -8.35 -4.48
N GLU A 116 19.33 -8.02 -5.70
CA GLU A 116 19.12 -6.72 -6.32
C GLU A 116 17.63 -6.51 -6.67
N ILE A 117 17.09 -5.31 -6.34
CA ILE A 117 15.72 -4.89 -6.71
C ILE A 117 15.64 -4.53 -8.20
N GLY A 118 16.75 -4.00 -8.77
CA GLY A 118 16.82 -3.48 -10.13
C GLY A 118 16.60 -1.96 -10.25
N PHE A 119 16.19 -1.32 -9.18
CA PHE A 119 16.00 0.14 -9.05
C PHE A 119 16.08 0.56 -7.58
N ALA A 120 16.12 1.88 -7.33
CA ALA A 120 16.03 2.40 -5.97
C ALA A 120 14.57 2.44 -5.54
N PHE A 121 14.18 1.56 -4.61
CA PHE A 121 12.82 1.46 -4.07
C PHE A 121 12.67 2.30 -2.81
N PRO A 122 11.79 3.32 -2.79
CA PRO A 122 11.55 4.14 -1.60
C PRO A 122 10.61 3.41 -0.63
N PHE A 123 11.04 3.28 0.63
CA PHE A 123 10.25 2.67 1.70
C PHE A 123 10.52 3.39 3.03
N TYR A 124 9.51 3.97 3.65
CA TYR A 124 9.60 4.80 4.87
C TYR A 124 10.75 5.83 4.81
N GLY A 125 10.83 6.58 3.69
CA GLY A 125 11.81 7.65 3.50
C GLY A 125 13.23 7.18 3.18
N THR A 126 13.49 5.87 3.11
CA THR A 126 14.79 5.29 2.76
C THR A 126 14.69 4.62 1.39
N ALA A 127 15.68 4.82 0.53
CA ALA A 127 15.78 4.13 -0.75
C ALA A 127 16.61 2.86 -0.60
N PHE A 128 16.05 1.73 -1.01
CA PHE A 128 16.71 0.41 -0.98
C PHE A 128 16.99 -0.06 -2.40
N THR A 129 18.14 -0.69 -2.62
CA THR A 129 18.53 -1.34 -3.89
C THR A 129 18.53 -2.85 -3.80
N ASP A 130 18.44 -3.36 -2.57
CA ASP A 130 18.55 -4.78 -2.27
C ASP A 130 17.42 -5.21 -1.32
N PHE A 131 17.10 -6.49 -1.37
CA PHE A 131 16.11 -7.12 -0.50
C PHE A 131 16.51 -8.55 -0.11
N ARG A 132 15.85 -9.10 0.88
CA ARG A 132 16.02 -10.46 1.37
C ARG A 132 14.68 -11.16 1.39
N ILE A 133 14.71 -12.48 1.24
CA ILE A 133 13.53 -13.35 1.21
C ILE A 133 13.60 -14.34 2.36
N SER A 134 12.54 -14.41 3.15
CA SER A 134 12.33 -15.50 4.12
C SER A 134 11.42 -16.58 3.53
N SER A 135 11.70 -17.83 3.83
CA SER A 135 10.78 -18.95 3.53
C SER A 135 9.38 -18.73 4.16
N ASN A 136 9.30 -17.96 5.23
CA ASN A 136 8.11 -17.72 6.06
C ASN A 136 7.20 -16.60 5.54
N GLY A 137 7.10 -16.42 4.21
CA GLY A 137 6.07 -15.61 3.56
C GLY A 137 6.26 -14.10 3.64
N PHE A 138 7.51 -13.63 3.83
CA PHE A 138 7.85 -12.22 3.86
C PHE A 138 9.15 -11.89 3.16
N ILE A 139 9.31 -10.62 2.80
CA ILE A 139 10.59 -10.03 2.41
C ILE A 139 10.93 -8.88 3.36
N SER A 140 12.23 -8.57 3.48
CA SER A 140 12.72 -7.41 4.20
C SER A 140 13.87 -6.75 3.44
N PHE A 141 14.03 -5.44 3.60
CA PHE A 141 15.15 -4.74 2.97
C PHE A 141 16.45 -4.84 3.80
N THR A 142 16.37 -5.23 5.07
CA THR A 142 17.53 -5.26 5.97
C THR A 142 17.61 -6.52 6.83
N SER A 143 16.48 -7.07 7.26
CA SER A 143 16.45 -8.15 8.25
C SER A 143 16.98 -9.46 7.71
N THR A 144 17.78 -10.13 8.52
CA THR A 144 18.24 -11.52 8.31
C THR A 144 17.41 -12.53 9.10
N SER A 145 16.38 -12.09 9.78
CA SER A 145 15.49 -12.97 10.54
C SER A 145 14.75 -13.94 9.63
N SER A 146 14.61 -15.17 10.08
CA SER A 146 13.74 -16.19 9.48
C SER A 146 12.60 -16.55 10.44
N ASP A 147 12.11 -15.56 11.19
CA ASP A 147 11.09 -15.79 12.21
C ASP A 147 9.87 -16.49 11.61
N LEU A 148 9.50 -17.59 12.21
CA LEU A 148 8.32 -18.39 11.84
C LEU A 148 7.05 -17.89 12.52
N SER A 149 7.22 -17.11 13.61
CA SER A 149 6.11 -16.62 14.42
C SER A 149 5.67 -15.25 13.89
N ASN A 150 4.46 -15.16 13.39
CA ASN A 150 3.87 -13.90 12.96
C ASN A 150 3.40 -13.06 14.17
N ALA A 151 3.32 -11.74 13.98
CA ALA A 151 2.88 -10.78 14.99
C ALA A 151 2.08 -9.64 14.32
N PRO A 152 1.24 -8.90 15.07
CA PRO A 152 0.62 -7.68 14.53
C PRO A 152 1.67 -6.61 14.25
N LEU A 153 1.39 -5.74 13.27
CA LEU A 153 2.27 -4.66 12.81
C LEU A 153 1.64 -3.28 13.10
N PRO A 154 2.43 -2.27 13.47
CA PRO A 154 3.86 -2.35 13.77
C PRO A 154 4.14 -3.00 15.12
N GLY A 155 5.32 -3.61 15.25
CA GLY A 155 5.74 -4.18 16.53
C GLY A 155 7.07 -4.93 16.45
N THR A 156 7.77 -4.98 17.59
CA THR A 156 9.07 -5.65 17.72
C THR A 156 8.98 -7.19 17.68
N GLY A 157 7.78 -7.75 17.61
CA GLY A 157 7.53 -9.17 17.42
C GLY A 157 7.65 -9.64 15.96
N ALA A 158 7.90 -8.73 15.01
CA ALA A 158 8.12 -9.04 13.60
C ALA A 158 9.39 -8.37 13.09
N PRO A 159 10.00 -8.84 11.98
CA PRO A 159 11.23 -8.28 11.43
C PRO A 159 11.12 -6.81 11.01
N GLU A 160 12.22 -6.06 11.08
CA GLU A 160 12.32 -4.68 10.62
C GLU A 160 12.27 -4.56 9.08
N ASN A 161 11.85 -3.39 8.57
CA ASN A 161 11.72 -3.07 7.13
C ASN A 161 10.98 -4.18 6.37
N LEU A 162 9.84 -4.59 6.92
CA LEU A 162 9.11 -5.80 6.57
C LEU A 162 8.02 -5.53 5.54
N LEU A 163 7.93 -6.42 4.55
CA LEU A 163 6.76 -6.63 3.71
C LEU A 163 6.24 -8.04 4.00
N ALA A 164 5.25 -8.15 4.88
CA ALA A 164 4.56 -9.39 5.22
C ALA A 164 3.46 -9.66 4.19
N MET A 165 3.74 -10.51 3.20
CA MET A 165 2.76 -10.87 2.18
C MET A 165 1.77 -11.92 2.70
N PHE A 166 2.28 -12.89 3.44
CA PHE A 166 1.55 -13.94 4.14
C PHE A 166 2.52 -14.56 5.16
N HIS A 167 2.89 -13.76 6.20
CA HIS A 167 3.86 -14.17 7.21
C HIS A 167 3.25 -15.20 8.14
N ASP A 168 3.69 -16.43 7.99
CA ASP A 168 3.35 -17.60 8.76
C ASP A 168 4.50 -18.61 8.62
N ASP A 169 4.47 -19.71 9.33
CA ASP A 169 5.41 -20.82 9.29
C ASP A 169 5.31 -21.58 7.95
N LEU A 170 5.93 -21.02 6.89
CA LEU A 170 5.87 -21.58 5.55
C LEU A 170 7.13 -22.38 5.19
N ARG A 171 6.92 -23.39 4.36
CA ARG A 171 7.98 -24.32 3.96
C ARG A 171 7.97 -24.58 2.46
N PRO A 172 8.63 -23.76 1.64
CA PRO A 172 8.91 -24.09 0.25
C PRO A 172 9.63 -25.45 0.11
N ASP A 173 9.10 -26.32 -0.74
CA ASP A 173 9.69 -27.65 -1.00
C ASP A 173 9.68 -27.95 -2.49
N THR A 174 10.86 -27.93 -3.13
CA THR A 174 11.00 -28.13 -4.57
C THR A 174 10.61 -29.52 -5.02
N ALA A 175 10.61 -30.51 -4.13
CA ALA A 175 10.15 -31.87 -4.46
C ALA A 175 8.63 -31.94 -4.67
N THR A 176 7.89 -31.00 -4.08
CA THR A 176 6.42 -30.86 -4.25
C THR A 176 6.04 -29.79 -5.28
N GLY A 177 7.03 -29.15 -5.93
CA GLY A 177 6.84 -28.05 -6.86
C GLY A 177 6.76 -26.67 -6.19
N GLY A 178 6.97 -26.59 -4.86
CA GLY A 178 6.96 -25.35 -4.11
C GLY A 178 8.30 -24.62 -4.17
N ASN A 179 8.31 -23.34 -4.52
CA ASN A 179 9.51 -22.48 -4.47
C ASN A 179 9.12 -21.00 -4.39
N VAL A 180 10.14 -20.16 -4.18
CA VAL A 180 10.03 -18.70 -4.32
C VAL A 180 10.85 -18.29 -5.53
N PHE A 181 10.32 -17.35 -6.32
CA PHE A 181 10.96 -16.81 -7.51
C PHE A 181 10.98 -15.28 -7.39
N TYR A 182 11.97 -14.64 -8.03
CA TYR A 182 11.96 -13.19 -8.19
C TYR A 182 12.43 -12.79 -9.59
N GLU A 183 11.92 -11.67 -10.09
CA GLU A 183 12.25 -11.13 -11.41
C GLU A 183 12.03 -9.62 -11.42
N TYR A 184 13.00 -8.86 -11.98
CA TYR A 184 12.77 -7.47 -12.39
C TYR A 184 12.38 -7.47 -13.87
N ASP A 185 11.13 -7.12 -14.18
CA ASP A 185 10.57 -7.17 -15.54
C ASP A 185 10.87 -5.90 -16.39
N GLY A 186 11.69 -4.98 -15.86
CA GLY A 186 12.01 -3.69 -16.48
C GLY A 186 11.11 -2.53 -16.01
N ALA A 187 10.02 -2.82 -15.29
CA ALA A 187 9.09 -1.84 -14.74
C ALA A 187 8.91 -1.98 -13.22
N ARG A 188 9.03 -3.18 -12.70
CA ARG A 188 8.79 -3.52 -11.29
C ARG A 188 9.55 -4.79 -10.89
N LEU A 189 9.79 -4.93 -9.59
CA LEU A 189 10.22 -6.21 -9.01
C LEU A 189 9.00 -7.07 -8.70
N ILE A 190 9.05 -8.34 -9.06
CA ILE A 190 8.06 -9.36 -8.71
C ILE A 190 8.75 -10.38 -7.80
N VAL A 191 8.14 -10.71 -6.66
CA VAL A 191 8.56 -11.79 -5.77
C VAL A 191 7.37 -12.73 -5.59
N GLN A 192 7.47 -13.94 -6.13
CA GLN A 192 6.38 -14.93 -6.18
C GLN A 192 6.70 -16.14 -5.30
N PHE A 193 5.83 -16.40 -4.34
CA PHE A 193 5.72 -17.65 -3.62
C PHE A 193 4.79 -18.57 -4.41
N ASN A 194 5.31 -19.67 -4.91
CA ASN A 194 4.60 -20.56 -5.82
C ASN A 194 4.40 -21.93 -5.20
N ASN A 195 3.16 -22.34 -5.01
CA ASN A 195 2.79 -23.68 -4.51
C ASN A 195 3.50 -24.03 -3.16
N VAL A 196 3.56 -23.05 -2.24
CA VAL A 196 4.28 -23.17 -0.99
C VAL A 196 3.40 -23.78 0.08
N LEU A 197 3.92 -24.81 0.76
CA LEU A 197 3.25 -25.46 1.89
C LEU A 197 3.47 -24.68 3.18
N ARG A 198 2.52 -24.76 4.11
CA ARG A 198 2.72 -24.42 5.51
C ARG A 198 3.41 -25.57 6.22
N TYR A 199 4.26 -25.26 7.21
CA TYR A 199 4.86 -26.29 8.07
C TYR A 199 3.77 -27.08 8.77
N SER A 200 3.97 -28.39 8.91
CA SER A 200 3.06 -29.34 9.55
C SER A 200 1.73 -29.57 8.80
N SER A 201 0.96 -28.55 8.44
CA SER A 201 -0.31 -28.69 7.72
C SER A 201 -0.77 -27.34 7.17
N GLY A 202 -1.40 -27.33 6.00
CA GLY A 202 -1.89 -26.14 5.33
C GLY A 202 -1.20 -25.89 3.99
N GLY A 203 -1.76 -25.01 3.19
CA GLY A 203 -1.31 -24.80 1.81
C GLY A 203 -1.76 -25.91 0.85
N PRO A 204 -1.23 -25.95 -0.39
CA PRO A 204 -0.26 -24.99 -0.91
C PRO A 204 -0.86 -23.61 -1.15
N TYR A 205 0.00 -22.58 -1.11
CA TYR A 205 -0.36 -21.19 -1.38
C TYR A 205 0.45 -20.65 -2.54
N THR A 206 -0.18 -19.79 -3.37
CA THR A 206 0.48 -19.09 -4.47
C THR A 206 0.11 -17.61 -4.41
N PHE A 207 1.09 -16.77 -4.10
CA PHE A 207 0.93 -15.33 -3.95
C PHE A 207 2.20 -14.58 -4.36
N GLN A 208 2.10 -13.27 -4.59
CA GLN A 208 3.25 -12.46 -4.99
C GLN A 208 3.19 -11.05 -4.41
N ALA A 209 4.36 -10.42 -4.30
CA ALA A 209 4.52 -8.98 -4.12
C ALA A 209 5.06 -8.35 -5.39
N LEU A 210 4.51 -7.17 -5.74
CA LEU A 210 4.97 -6.31 -6.81
C LEU A 210 5.47 -5.01 -6.19
N LEU A 211 6.73 -4.63 -6.47
CA LEU A 211 7.32 -3.37 -6.00
C LEU A 211 7.57 -2.45 -7.18
N TYR A 212 7.05 -1.25 -7.14
CA TYR A 212 7.18 -0.26 -8.22
C TYR A 212 8.16 0.86 -7.83
N PRO A 213 8.87 1.47 -8.81
CA PRO A 213 9.87 2.52 -8.54
C PRO A 213 9.33 3.76 -7.80
N ASP A 214 8.02 4.00 -7.83
CA ASP A 214 7.35 5.08 -7.12
C ASP A 214 7.05 4.78 -5.64
N GLY A 215 7.39 3.58 -5.16
CA GLY A 215 7.12 3.14 -3.79
C GLY A 215 5.78 2.41 -3.60
N THR A 216 4.99 2.25 -4.66
CA THR A 216 3.80 1.41 -4.61
C THR A 216 4.17 -0.05 -4.37
N ILE A 217 3.45 -0.70 -3.47
CA ILE A 217 3.54 -2.13 -3.18
C ILE A 217 2.17 -2.75 -3.48
N VAL A 218 2.16 -3.89 -4.19
CA VAL A 218 0.92 -4.63 -4.42
C VAL A 218 1.15 -6.10 -4.06
N TYR A 219 0.34 -6.63 -3.15
CA TYR A 219 0.27 -8.07 -2.91
C TYR A 219 -0.86 -8.66 -3.76
N GLN A 220 -0.65 -9.85 -4.29
CA GLN A 220 -1.65 -10.56 -5.08
C GLN A 220 -1.70 -12.03 -4.67
N TYR A 221 -2.90 -12.60 -4.60
CA TYR A 221 -3.15 -13.96 -4.13
C TYR A 221 -3.86 -14.74 -5.24
N ALA A 222 -3.14 -15.69 -5.87
CA ALA A 222 -3.63 -16.42 -7.04
C ALA A 222 -4.29 -17.74 -6.69
N ASP A 223 -3.76 -18.47 -5.71
CA ASP A 223 -4.31 -19.75 -5.25
C ASP A 223 -4.11 -19.84 -3.72
N MET A 224 -5.20 -19.60 -3.00
CA MET A 224 -5.27 -19.61 -1.55
C MET A 224 -6.32 -20.63 -1.06
N GLN A 225 -6.54 -21.73 -1.81
CA GLN A 225 -7.53 -22.76 -1.46
C GLN A 225 -7.05 -23.72 -0.36
N GLY A 226 -5.84 -23.52 0.14
CA GLY A 226 -5.32 -24.27 1.27
C GLY A 226 -6.10 -23.99 2.56
N THR A 227 -5.92 -24.85 3.56
CA THR A 227 -6.42 -24.62 4.93
C THR A 227 -5.46 -23.72 5.70
N ARG A 228 -5.89 -23.16 6.82
CA ARG A 228 -5.10 -22.28 7.70
C ARG A 228 -4.76 -20.92 7.10
N LEU A 229 -5.75 -20.30 6.50
CA LEU A 229 -5.63 -18.93 6.00
C LEU A 229 -5.76 -17.87 7.12
N ASP A 230 -6.23 -18.30 8.29
CA ASP A 230 -6.54 -17.50 9.46
C ASP A 230 -5.37 -17.44 10.49
N GLU A 231 -4.14 -17.78 10.09
CA GLU A 231 -2.99 -17.84 10.99
C GLU A 231 -1.83 -16.92 10.56
N ALA A 232 -2.00 -16.10 9.53
CA ALA A 232 -0.95 -15.25 8.98
C ALA A 232 -1.08 -13.78 9.39
N THR A 233 0.05 -13.05 9.26
CA THR A 233 0.07 -11.58 9.24
C THR A 233 0.28 -11.08 7.82
N ILE A 234 -0.53 -10.10 7.42
CA ILE A 234 -0.37 -9.34 6.17
C ILE A 234 -0.24 -7.86 6.51
N GLY A 235 0.79 -7.21 5.97
CA GLY A 235 1.04 -5.80 6.23
C GLY A 235 2.45 -5.35 5.89
N ILE A 236 2.82 -4.18 6.40
CA ILE A 236 4.15 -3.58 6.24
C ILE A 236 4.59 -2.90 7.53
N GLN A 237 5.89 -2.80 7.79
CA GLN A 237 6.43 -1.97 8.87
C GLN A 237 7.82 -1.43 8.59
N ASN A 238 8.17 -0.33 9.24
CA ASN A 238 9.41 0.40 9.10
C ASN A 238 10.62 -0.27 9.78
N ALA A 239 11.77 0.44 9.75
CA ALA A 239 13.04 -0.01 10.35
C ALA A 239 13.00 -0.05 11.88
N THR A 240 12.27 0.85 12.51
CA THR A 240 12.19 1.00 13.97
C THR A 240 11.06 0.19 14.59
N GLN A 241 10.24 -0.46 13.76
CA GLN A 241 9.13 -1.33 14.17
C GLN A 241 8.07 -0.60 15.02
N ASP A 242 7.97 0.71 14.84
CA ASP A 242 7.06 1.62 15.54
C ASP A 242 6.06 2.31 14.60
N ASP A 243 6.18 2.09 13.29
CA ASP A 243 5.29 2.58 12.26
C ASP A 243 5.03 1.51 11.20
N GLY A 244 3.77 1.35 10.79
CA GLY A 244 3.36 0.30 9.88
C GLY A 244 1.85 0.11 9.79
N LEU A 245 1.44 -0.83 8.95
CA LEU A 245 0.04 -1.20 8.75
C LEU A 245 -0.14 -2.70 8.85
N THR A 246 -1.05 -3.14 9.70
CA THR A 246 -1.63 -4.48 9.65
C THR A 246 -2.89 -4.45 8.77
N VAL A 247 -2.93 -5.27 7.72
CA VAL A 247 -4.15 -5.57 6.98
C VAL A 247 -4.96 -6.60 7.74
N VAL A 248 -4.31 -7.71 8.10
CA VAL A 248 -4.89 -8.79 8.88
C VAL A 248 -3.84 -9.43 9.77
N TYR A 249 -4.27 -9.89 10.94
CA TYR A 249 -3.49 -10.69 11.88
C TYR A 249 -4.37 -11.81 12.41
N ASN A 250 -3.98 -13.05 12.10
CA ASN A 250 -4.65 -14.27 12.58
C ASN A 250 -6.19 -14.25 12.37
N ALA A 251 -6.62 -13.91 11.15
CA ALA A 251 -8.03 -13.94 10.77
C ALA A 251 -8.20 -14.33 9.30
N ASP A 252 -9.35 -14.88 8.97
CA ASP A 252 -9.73 -15.27 7.61
C ASP A 252 -9.94 -14.02 6.76
N TYR A 253 -9.14 -13.83 5.71
CA TYR A 253 -9.18 -12.63 4.88
C TYR A 253 -8.84 -12.90 3.41
N VAL A 254 -7.75 -13.64 3.15
CA VAL A 254 -7.25 -13.83 1.79
C VAL A 254 -8.09 -14.85 1.02
N HIS A 255 -8.29 -14.58 -0.27
CA HIS A 255 -8.97 -15.47 -1.21
C HIS A 255 -8.35 -15.35 -2.60
N ASP A 256 -8.71 -16.28 -3.49
CA ASP A 256 -8.25 -16.27 -4.88
C ASP A 256 -8.71 -15.00 -5.60
N GLY A 257 -7.79 -14.35 -6.29
CA GLY A 257 -8.04 -13.12 -7.03
C GLY A 257 -8.01 -11.84 -6.20
N LEU A 258 -7.67 -11.92 -4.90
CA LEU A 258 -7.47 -10.73 -4.07
C LEU A 258 -6.16 -10.01 -4.47
N ALA A 259 -6.22 -8.67 -4.49
CA ALA A 259 -5.04 -7.81 -4.58
C ALA A 259 -5.10 -6.72 -3.50
N ILE A 260 -3.97 -6.40 -2.88
CA ILE A 260 -3.87 -5.36 -1.84
C ILE A 260 -2.77 -4.39 -2.24
N ARG A 261 -3.09 -3.09 -2.33
CA ARG A 261 -2.13 -2.03 -2.64
C ARG A 261 -1.79 -1.22 -1.41
N PHE A 262 -0.49 -1.00 -1.18
CA PHE A 262 0.04 -0.03 -0.22
C PHE A 262 0.69 1.11 -0.98
N GLN A 263 0.40 2.34 -0.60
CA GLN A 263 1.02 3.54 -1.20
C GLN A 263 1.03 4.69 -0.19
N ALA A 264 2.08 5.52 -0.25
CA ALA A 264 2.25 6.68 0.61
C ALA A 264 2.03 8.01 -0.14
N PHE A 265 1.67 7.98 -1.42
CA PHE A 265 1.41 9.17 -2.22
C PHE A 265 -0.09 9.30 -2.55
N PRO A 266 -0.59 10.52 -2.68
CA PRO A 266 -1.99 10.77 -3.00
C PRO A 266 -2.29 10.45 -4.47
N GLU A 267 -3.37 9.73 -4.76
CA GLU A 267 -3.86 9.54 -6.14
C GLU A 267 -4.47 10.83 -6.73
N TRP A 268 -4.92 11.73 -5.85
CA TRP A 268 -5.59 12.97 -6.23
C TRP A 268 -4.64 14.11 -6.62
N LEU A 269 -3.34 13.99 -6.30
CA LEU A 269 -2.32 15.01 -6.59
C LEU A 269 -1.16 14.39 -7.38
N THR A 270 -0.87 14.93 -8.56
CA THR A 270 0.27 14.50 -9.38
C THR A 270 1.07 15.69 -9.86
N VAL A 271 2.37 15.51 -10.11
CA VAL A 271 3.28 16.56 -10.59
C VAL A 271 3.99 16.15 -11.89
N ASN A 272 4.15 17.10 -12.81
CA ASN A 272 4.85 16.87 -14.08
C ASN A 272 5.52 18.17 -14.59
N PRO A 273 6.82 18.14 -14.97
CA PRO A 273 7.76 17.00 -14.87
C PRO A 273 8.10 16.66 -13.42
N ALA A 274 8.43 15.38 -13.17
CA ALA A 274 8.82 14.88 -11.85
C ALA A 274 10.34 14.97 -11.60
N SER A 275 11.12 15.46 -12.55
CA SER A 275 12.57 15.66 -12.40
C SER A 275 13.12 16.56 -13.50
N GLY A 276 14.32 17.08 -13.28
CA GLY A 276 15.01 17.88 -14.28
C GLY A 276 16.34 18.43 -13.83
N VAL A 277 16.98 19.18 -14.73
CA VAL A 277 18.20 19.94 -14.47
C VAL A 277 17.92 21.40 -14.82
N ILE A 278 18.21 22.31 -13.88
CA ILE A 278 18.02 23.76 -14.07
C ILE A 278 19.39 24.43 -13.99
N PRO A 279 19.85 25.10 -15.09
CA PRO A 279 21.12 25.82 -15.07
C PRO A 279 21.08 27.02 -14.12
N PRO A 280 22.25 27.58 -13.73
CA PRO A 280 22.33 28.75 -12.88
C PRO A 280 21.46 29.92 -13.38
N GLY A 281 20.66 30.49 -12.47
CA GLY A 281 19.71 31.57 -12.77
C GLY A 281 18.49 31.16 -13.57
N GLY A 282 18.33 29.88 -13.91
CA GLY A 282 17.18 29.32 -14.63
C GLY A 282 16.01 28.96 -13.71
N SER A 283 14.87 28.68 -14.32
CA SER A 283 13.67 28.14 -13.66
C SER A 283 12.92 27.18 -14.56
N LEU A 284 12.15 26.26 -13.96
CA LEU A 284 11.31 25.30 -14.65
C LEU A 284 9.91 25.26 -14.01
N PRO A 285 8.83 25.39 -14.83
CA PRO A 285 7.47 25.17 -14.32
C PRO A 285 7.20 23.68 -14.14
N VAL A 286 6.58 23.34 -13.02
CA VAL A 286 6.07 22.01 -12.67
C VAL A 286 4.55 22.12 -12.54
N THR A 287 3.81 21.37 -13.31
CA THR A 287 2.34 21.33 -13.22
C THR A 287 1.92 20.39 -12.11
N ALA A 288 1.25 20.90 -11.11
CA ALA A 288 0.52 20.12 -10.10
C ALA A 288 -0.93 19.93 -10.59
N ARG A 289 -1.39 18.70 -10.72
CA ARG A 289 -2.75 18.35 -11.12
C ARG A 289 -3.50 17.76 -9.93
N PHE A 290 -4.60 18.41 -9.58
CA PHE A 290 -5.60 17.97 -8.61
C PHE A 290 -6.70 17.20 -9.35
N ASN A 291 -7.19 16.10 -8.74
CA ASN A 291 -8.21 15.24 -9.33
C ASN A 291 -9.14 14.72 -8.23
N SER A 292 -10.37 15.16 -8.19
CA SER A 292 -11.36 14.76 -7.19
C SER A 292 -12.23 13.58 -7.63
N ALA A 293 -11.90 12.90 -8.75
CA ALA A 293 -12.65 11.75 -9.23
C ALA A 293 -12.64 10.60 -8.22
N GLY A 294 -13.82 10.10 -7.86
CA GLY A 294 -13.98 9.00 -6.90
C GLY A 294 -13.79 9.40 -5.43
N LEU A 295 -13.58 10.68 -5.13
CA LEU A 295 -13.44 11.17 -3.77
C LEU A 295 -14.78 11.68 -3.21
N PHE A 296 -14.97 11.46 -1.91
CA PHE A 296 -16.08 12.02 -1.17
C PHE A 296 -15.85 13.50 -0.79
N GLY A 297 -16.88 14.18 -0.34
CA GLY A 297 -16.74 15.53 0.20
C GLY A 297 -15.83 15.54 1.43
N GLY A 298 -14.86 16.50 1.46
CA GLY A 298 -13.87 16.61 2.54
C GLY A 298 -12.64 17.39 2.13
N THR A 299 -11.72 17.56 3.06
CA THR A 299 -10.41 18.18 2.83
C THR A 299 -9.34 17.11 2.69
N TYR A 300 -8.54 17.22 1.64
CA TYR A 300 -7.45 16.31 1.32
C TYR A 300 -6.14 17.09 1.35
N GLU A 301 -5.15 16.59 2.08
CA GLU A 301 -3.87 17.26 2.27
C GLU A 301 -2.71 16.37 1.83
N ALA A 302 -1.72 16.97 1.19
CA ALA A 302 -0.50 16.32 0.76
C ALA A 302 0.62 17.37 0.60
N ASP A 303 1.86 16.90 0.56
CA ASP A 303 3.02 17.71 0.24
C ASP A 303 3.59 17.36 -1.13
N ILE A 304 3.94 18.36 -1.93
CA ILE A 304 4.84 18.18 -3.07
C ILE A 304 6.26 18.32 -2.54
N MET A 305 6.96 17.20 -2.47
CA MET A 305 8.34 17.14 -2.02
C MET A 305 9.29 17.36 -3.19
N VAL A 306 10.18 18.34 -3.10
CA VAL A 306 11.23 18.57 -4.10
C VAL A 306 12.58 18.30 -3.46
N ALA A 307 13.24 17.23 -3.92
CA ALA A 307 14.60 16.90 -3.52
C ALA A 307 15.60 17.40 -4.56
N SER A 308 16.76 17.90 -4.12
CA SER A 308 17.78 18.45 -5.02
C SER A 308 19.20 18.25 -4.50
N ASN A 309 20.18 18.57 -5.35
CA ASN A 309 21.60 18.61 -4.98
C ASN A 309 22.02 19.94 -4.30
N ASP A 310 21.06 20.76 -3.87
CA ASP A 310 21.35 21.96 -3.07
C ASP A 310 21.90 21.57 -1.69
N PRO A 311 23.11 21.98 -1.30
CA PRO A 311 23.69 21.60 -0.02
C PRO A 311 23.05 22.31 1.18
N VAL A 312 22.32 23.42 0.96
CA VAL A 312 21.66 24.21 2.03
C VAL A 312 20.22 23.77 2.23
N SER A 313 19.51 23.51 1.14
CA SER A 313 18.10 23.15 1.15
C SER A 313 17.87 21.94 0.22
N PRO A 314 18.40 20.75 0.58
CA PRO A 314 18.30 19.57 -0.28
C PRO A 314 16.87 19.08 -0.48
N ASN A 315 15.97 19.38 0.48
CA ASN A 315 14.56 19.00 0.43
C ASN A 315 13.68 20.21 0.74
N LEU A 316 12.72 20.47 -0.12
CA LEU A 316 11.73 21.52 0.04
C LEU A 316 10.32 20.90 -0.09
N ALA A 317 9.38 21.36 0.72
CA ALA A 317 7.99 20.91 0.69
C ALA A 317 7.06 22.05 0.26
N VAL A 318 6.08 21.76 -0.56
CA VAL A 318 4.98 22.63 -0.93
C VAL A 318 3.68 21.96 -0.50
N PRO A 319 3.08 22.35 0.63
CA PRO A 319 1.77 21.86 1.05
C PRO A 319 0.72 22.10 -0.02
N ALA A 320 -0.08 21.09 -0.31
CA ALA A 320 -1.17 21.12 -1.25
C ALA A 320 -2.46 20.65 -0.55
N THR A 321 -3.47 21.48 -0.57
CA THR A 321 -4.80 21.21 0.01
C THR A 321 -5.83 21.17 -1.10
N MET A 322 -6.69 20.14 -1.12
CA MET A 322 -7.85 20.06 -1.99
C MET A 322 -9.11 19.92 -1.14
N ASN A 323 -10.02 20.87 -1.27
CA ASN A 323 -11.34 20.81 -0.67
C ASN A 323 -12.33 20.26 -1.69
N VAL A 324 -12.93 19.12 -1.42
CA VAL A 324 -13.92 18.50 -2.28
C VAL A 324 -15.32 18.76 -1.74
N THR A 325 -16.16 19.39 -2.54
CA THR A 325 -17.60 19.45 -2.29
C THR A 325 -18.23 18.17 -2.85
N GLY A 326 -18.69 17.30 -1.96
CA GLY A 326 -19.26 16.00 -2.33
C GLY A 326 -20.54 16.15 -3.15
N ALA A 327 -20.76 15.26 -4.13
CA ALA A 327 -22.07 15.08 -4.72
C ALA A 327 -23.03 14.50 -3.66
N PRO A 328 -24.32 14.90 -3.63
CA PRO A 328 -25.29 14.26 -2.76
C PRO A 328 -25.38 12.76 -3.09
N ASP A 329 -25.17 11.93 -2.10
CA ASP A 329 -25.41 10.49 -2.21
C ASP A 329 -26.74 10.14 -1.56
N ILE A 330 -27.59 9.42 -2.29
CA ILE A 330 -28.88 8.97 -1.80
C ILE A 330 -28.89 7.46 -1.63
N VAL A 331 -29.02 7.03 -0.38
CA VAL A 331 -29.21 5.61 -0.06
C VAL A 331 -30.67 5.38 0.27
N VAL A 332 -31.30 4.43 -0.40
CA VAL A 332 -32.67 4.04 -0.12
C VAL A 332 -32.68 2.62 0.43
N THR A 333 -33.21 2.46 1.63
CA THR A 333 -33.31 1.17 2.30
C THR A 333 -34.75 0.93 2.76
N PRO A 334 -35.35 -0.21 2.45
CA PRO A 334 -34.86 -1.29 1.59
C PRO A 334 -34.99 -0.98 0.08
N LEU A 335 -34.15 -1.60 -0.76
CA LEU A 335 -34.23 -1.47 -2.23
C LEU A 335 -35.46 -2.13 -2.84
N ALA A 336 -36.10 -3.01 -2.09
CA ALA A 336 -37.38 -3.64 -2.48
C ALA A 336 -38.30 -3.73 -1.25
N ILE A 337 -39.55 -3.44 -1.45
CA ILE A 337 -40.57 -3.56 -0.40
C ILE A 337 -41.48 -4.71 -0.78
N ASP A 338 -41.51 -5.75 0.05
CA ASP A 338 -42.45 -6.84 -0.06
C ASP A 338 -43.58 -6.63 0.97
N TYR A 339 -44.77 -6.43 0.50
CA TYR A 339 -45.97 -6.27 1.34
C TYR A 339 -46.58 -7.59 1.79
N GLY A 340 -46.05 -8.73 1.31
CA GLY A 340 -46.63 -10.04 1.53
C GLY A 340 -48.09 -10.12 1.07
N ASP A 341 -48.90 -10.95 1.73
CA ASP A 341 -50.32 -11.06 1.46
C ASP A 341 -51.08 -9.91 2.13
N VAL A 342 -51.67 -9.00 1.34
CA VAL A 342 -52.52 -7.92 1.83
C VAL A 342 -53.99 -8.16 1.50
N TYR A 343 -54.91 -7.91 2.45
CA TYR A 343 -56.34 -8.01 2.22
C TYR A 343 -56.86 -6.85 1.38
N LEU A 344 -57.75 -7.13 0.46
CA LEU A 344 -58.38 -6.13 -0.40
C LEU A 344 -59.05 -5.02 0.44
N GLY A 345 -58.68 -3.77 0.22
CA GLY A 345 -59.26 -2.60 0.90
C GLY A 345 -58.60 -2.20 2.20
N THR A 346 -57.51 -2.87 2.64
CA THR A 346 -56.68 -2.42 3.79
C THR A 346 -55.43 -1.71 3.30
N PRO A 347 -55.19 -0.45 3.74
CA PRO A 347 -53.93 0.22 3.45
C PRO A 347 -52.78 -0.39 4.28
N THR A 348 -51.66 -0.68 3.63
CA THR A 348 -50.40 -1.10 4.30
C THR A 348 -49.34 -0.06 4.04
N LEU A 349 -48.64 0.38 5.10
CA LEU A 349 -47.62 1.38 5.02
C LEU A 349 -46.27 0.78 5.44
N GLN A 350 -45.23 1.07 4.65
CA GLN A 350 -43.83 0.83 5.02
C GLN A 350 -43.03 2.11 4.80
N ASN A 351 -42.03 2.32 5.63
CA ASN A 351 -41.16 3.47 5.54
C ASN A 351 -39.90 3.12 4.75
N LEU A 352 -39.50 4.03 3.88
CA LEU A 352 -38.15 4.09 3.31
C LEU A 352 -37.31 5.03 4.19
N VAL A 353 -36.11 4.66 4.43
CA VAL A 353 -35.10 5.45 5.16
C VAL A 353 -33.91 5.75 4.27
#